data_b25c665a8c6f2f4f9f8ec7e97f5fe43a
#
_entry.id   b25c665a8c6f2f4f9f8ec7e97f5fe43a
#
_cell.length_a   1.000
_cell.length_b   1.000
_cell.length_c   1.000
_cell.angle_alpha   90.00
_cell.angle_beta   90.00
_cell.angle_gamma   90.00
#
_symmetry.space_group_name_H-M   'P 1'
#
loop_
_entity.id
_entity.type
_entity.pdbx_description
1 polymer ?
#
loop_
_entity_poly.entity_id
_entity_poly.type
_entity_poly.pdbx_seq_one_letter_code
_entity_poly.pdbx_strand_id
1 'polypeptide(L)'
;MHLFRLILSLVIICWFIELSYSAEPTKRPNFVFIVSEDNSIHYLRLYGNKLGITPNIERLADNGLTFNHAFSGAPVCSVARSTLATAMHAPRVGFQYHRKSALASLPPGVKPWSQVLRENGYYTTNNAKTDYNFNVNRKEVWDMSSNKATWRNRPNKAMPFFHMQSFADSHESRLHFPLKQMETPTKTSPDDVMLQPYFPDTPIMRYTKARYYDRIRVIDSQVGKIVNQLKEDGILEDTFVFYFGDHGGVMPRSKGYAYESGLHVPLVVRIPENFKKLIDHKRGTRTNGFVSFIDFGPTVLNLASISVHKELDGQAFFGKGVSAADLANRDEVFGHADRFDEKFDMVRTYRKGKWKYIRNYQSYYADGLQNNYRYRQLAYDNWRNLYRAERLNPVQRQFFERRSVEQLFNLEKDPHEVTNLAADPAQSKRLAEMRGLLKNKMKSINDLSFYPENRMVTTALNDGVAFGREHSKQISRLSDLADTALRPFSEVKQALASSLQSKGALRRYWALKVCSNFGEKAKSLAIAAMPLLNDKNLMVRVRAAEFLGSIKAVDPMPTLYGVVNNAETEQALMIAFNTIVYLRDQVGHKYDPEKVKLKFNKGEVYRRVQYLAGTEPNTNY
;
A
#
# COMPACT_ATOMS: atom_id res chain seq x y z
N MET A 1 33.31 76.77 -11.04
CA MET A 1 32.63 75.91 -10.03
C MET A 1 31.42 75.19 -10.56
N HIS A 2 30.70 75.62 -11.56
CA HIS A 2 29.53 74.97 -12.11
C HIS A 2 29.85 73.78 -13.04
N LEU A 3 30.96 73.80 -13.76
CA LEU A 3 31.30 72.71 -14.68
C LEU A 3 31.75 71.42 -13.96
N PHE A 4 32.41 71.55 -12.80
CA PHE A 4 32.85 70.38 -12.01
C PHE A 4 31.72 69.64 -11.30
N ARG A 5 30.58 70.30 -10.98
CA ARG A 5 29.42 69.67 -10.40
C ARG A 5 28.58 68.88 -11.42
N LEU A 6 28.61 69.29 -12.69
CA LEU A 6 27.87 68.55 -13.76
C LEU A 6 28.56 67.21 -14.13
N ILE A 7 29.89 67.22 -14.14
CA ILE A 7 30.66 65.99 -14.46
C ILE A 7 30.59 64.98 -13.32
N LEU A 8 30.56 65.40 -12.06
CA LEU A 8 30.41 64.51 -10.91
C LEU A 8 29.01 63.87 -10.84
N SER A 9 27.94 64.59 -11.27
CA SER A 9 26.58 64.07 -11.34
C SER A 9 26.39 63.05 -12.49
N LEU A 10 27.07 63.20 -13.62
CA LEU A 10 27.00 62.24 -14.72
C LEU A 10 27.75 60.93 -14.41
N VAL A 11 28.88 60.99 -13.69
CA VAL A 11 29.64 59.81 -13.28
C VAL A 11 28.89 58.99 -12.22
N ILE A 12 28.15 59.61 -11.32
CA ILE A 12 27.32 58.90 -10.32
C ILE A 12 26.09 58.23 -10.96
N ILE A 13 25.52 58.83 -12.02
CA ILE A 13 24.36 58.21 -12.74
C ILE A 13 24.82 57.02 -13.58
N CYS A 14 26.04 56.99 -14.16
CA CYS A 14 26.58 55.83 -14.86
C CYS A 14 26.94 54.65 -13.92
N TRP A 15 27.25 54.90 -12.64
CA TRP A 15 27.56 53.82 -11.66
C TRP A 15 26.32 53.13 -11.09
N PHE A 16 25.10 53.69 -11.22
CA PHE A 16 23.88 53.06 -10.77
C PHE A 16 23.14 52.27 -11.86
N ILE A 17 23.65 52.25 -13.12
CA ILE A 17 22.99 51.50 -14.22
C ILE A 17 23.61 50.09 -14.40
N GLU A 18 24.71 49.73 -13.73
CA GLU A 18 25.37 48.43 -13.90
C GLU A 18 25.00 47.36 -12.83
N LEU A 19 23.97 47.51 -12.03
CA LEU A 19 23.61 46.53 -11.00
C LEU A 19 22.19 45.97 -11.15
N SER A 20 21.69 45.93 -12.38
CA SER A 20 20.56 45.07 -12.72
C SER A 20 21.06 43.88 -13.54
N TYR A 21 22.04 43.14 -13.04
CA TYR A 21 22.24 41.77 -13.48
C TYR A 21 21.04 40.98 -12.93
N SER A 22 19.99 40.95 -13.68
CA SER A 22 18.96 39.94 -13.51
C SER A 22 19.68 38.60 -13.69
N ALA A 23 20.00 37.94 -12.58
CA ALA A 23 20.49 36.58 -12.63
C ALA A 23 19.49 35.83 -13.50
N GLU A 24 19.94 35.28 -14.64
CA GLU A 24 19.07 34.41 -15.44
C GLU A 24 18.41 33.40 -14.47
N PRO A 25 17.10 33.25 -14.53
CA PRO A 25 16.40 32.34 -13.62
C PRO A 25 17.08 30.98 -13.75
N THR A 26 17.71 30.52 -12.68
CA THR A 26 18.42 29.25 -12.66
C THR A 26 17.48 28.17 -13.20
N LYS A 27 17.87 27.55 -14.32
CA LYS A 27 17.10 26.51 -14.98
C LYS A 27 16.77 25.40 -13.96
N ARG A 28 15.50 25.06 -13.83
CA ARG A 28 15.02 24.01 -12.90
C ARG A 28 14.70 22.72 -13.66
N PRO A 29 14.94 21.53 -13.08
CA PRO A 29 14.68 20.26 -13.74
C PRO A 29 13.18 20.02 -13.93
N ASN A 30 12.82 19.32 -14.99
CA ASN A 30 11.49 18.74 -15.17
C ASN A 30 11.42 17.36 -14.54
N PHE A 31 10.20 16.91 -14.22
CA PHE A 31 9.94 15.58 -13.67
C PHE A 31 8.82 14.87 -14.43
N VAL A 32 9.07 13.62 -14.79
CA VAL A 32 8.06 12.71 -15.34
C VAL A 32 8.01 11.44 -14.49
N PHE A 33 6.85 11.14 -13.95
CA PHE A 33 6.57 9.87 -13.30
C PHE A 33 5.79 8.97 -14.25
N ILE A 34 6.34 7.81 -14.58
CA ILE A 34 5.69 6.76 -15.37
C ILE A 34 5.35 5.63 -14.41
N VAL A 35 4.06 5.51 -14.12
CA VAL A 35 3.53 4.56 -13.14
C VAL A 35 2.88 3.39 -13.86
N SER A 36 3.46 2.19 -13.75
CA SER A 36 2.79 0.96 -14.14
C SER A 36 1.92 0.46 -12.99
N GLU A 37 0.62 0.28 -13.24
CA GLU A 37 -0.26 -0.25 -12.22
C GLU A 37 0.06 -1.72 -11.93
N ASP A 38 -0.01 -2.10 -10.63
CA ASP A 38 0.08 -3.49 -10.17
C ASP A 38 1.35 -4.22 -10.67
N ASN A 39 2.55 -3.64 -10.54
CA ASN A 39 3.78 -4.23 -11.04
C ASN A 39 4.87 -4.37 -9.97
N SER A 40 5.45 -5.55 -9.86
CA SER A 40 6.57 -5.83 -8.94
C SER A 40 7.85 -6.19 -9.69
N ILE A 41 8.97 -6.20 -8.96
CA ILE A 41 10.28 -6.59 -9.50
C ILE A 41 10.29 -8.00 -10.12
N HIS A 42 9.39 -8.88 -9.69
CA HIS A 42 9.35 -10.28 -10.12
C HIS A 42 9.02 -10.51 -11.61
N TYR A 43 8.61 -9.45 -12.33
CA TYR A 43 8.15 -9.55 -13.72
C TYR A 43 9.05 -8.83 -14.73
N LEU A 44 10.21 -8.32 -14.30
CA LEU A 44 11.11 -7.55 -15.13
C LEU A 44 12.50 -8.22 -15.26
N ARG A 45 13.03 -8.29 -16.48
CA ARG A 45 14.38 -8.81 -16.74
C ARG A 45 15.45 -8.00 -16.00
N LEU A 46 15.22 -6.70 -15.84
CA LEU A 46 16.08 -5.81 -15.08
C LEU A 46 16.32 -6.29 -13.64
N TYR A 47 15.40 -7.10 -13.08
CA TYR A 47 15.49 -7.71 -11.75
C TYR A 47 15.68 -9.25 -11.80
N GLY A 48 16.18 -9.76 -12.91
CA GLY A 48 16.57 -11.17 -13.05
C GLY A 48 15.51 -12.10 -13.66
N ASN A 49 14.31 -11.62 -14.01
CA ASN A 49 13.30 -12.47 -14.64
C ASN A 49 13.52 -12.58 -16.16
N LYS A 50 13.87 -13.77 -16.64
CA LYS A 50 14.22 -13.99 -18.06
C LYS A 50 13.09 -13.66 -19.05
N LEU A 51 11.82 -13.84 -18.67
CA LEU A 51 10.64 -13.60 -19.52
C LEU A 51 10.17 -12.15 -19.51
N GLY A 52 10.59 -11.38 -18.52
CA GLY A 52 10.20 -9.97 -18.34
C GLY A 52 10.96 -9.01 -19.23
N ILE A 53 10.89 -9.21 -20.55
CA ILE A 53 11.65 -8.45 -21.57
C ILE A 53 11.08 -7.04 -21.69
N THR A 54 11.84 -6.04 -21.26
CA THR A 54 11.44 -4.64 -21.17
C THR A 54 12.56 -3.70 -21.62
N PRO A 55 12.89 -3.68 -22.94
CA PRO A 55 14.06 -2.96 -23.47
C PRO A 55 13.99 -1.44 -23.30
N ASN A 56 12.78 -0.84 -23.23
CA ASN A 56 12.65 0.61 -23.01
C ASN A 56 12.94 0.99 -21.55
N ILE A 57 12.48 0.17 -20.59
CA ILE A 57 12.77 0.34 -19.16
C ILE A 57 14.26 0.09 -18.90
N GLU A 58 14.86 -0.90 -19.57
CA GLU A 58 16.30 -1.19 -19.49
C GLU A 58 17.14 0.00 -20.01
N ARG A 59 16.73 0.64 -21.13
CA ARG A 59 17.38 1.88 -21.61
C ARG A 59 17.26 3.07 -20.66
N LEU A 60 16.17 3.14 -19.87
CA LEU A 60 16.11 4.14 -18.79
C LEU A 60 17.18 3.85 -17.73
N ALA A 61 17.36 2.57 -17.38
CA ALA A 61 18.35 2.12 -16.40
C ALA A 61 19.78 2.41 -16.85
N ASP A 62 20.11 2.22 -18.14
CA ASP A 62 21.43 2.53 -18.70
C ASP A 62 21.81 4.02 -18.54
N ASN A 63 20.83 4.92 -18.53
CA ASN A 63 20.99 6.36 -18.34
C ASN A 63 20.54 6.85 -16.97
N GLY A 64 20.45 5.97 -15.98
CA GLY A 64 19.89 6.28 -14.68
C GLY A 64 20.47 5.47 -13.54
N LEU A 65 19.73 5.43 -12.45
CA LEU A 65 19.99 4.58 -11.29
C LEU A 65 18.84 3.57 -11.13
N THR A 66 19.18 2.30 -10.97
CA THR A 66 18.25 1.23 -10.65
C THR A 66 18.27 0.97 -9.15
N PHE A 67 17.09 0.96 -8.52
CA PHE A 67 16.94 0.64 -7.11
C PHE A 67 16.61 -0.84 -6.95
N ASN A 68 17.44 -1.59 -6.23
CA ASN A 68 17.17 -2.99 -5.90
C ASN A 68 16.08 -3.12 -4.83
N HIS A 69 15.83 -2.07 -4.03
CA HIS A 69 14.90 -2.08 -2.90
C HIS A 69 14.05 -0.80 -2.87
N ALA A 70 12.92 -0.82 -3.59
CA ALA A 70 11.92 0.25 -3.57
C ALA A 70 10.55 -0.32 -3.16
N PHE A 71 9.79 0.42 -2.34
CA PHE A 71 8.58 -0.09 -1.71
C PHE A 71 7.40 0.89 -1.75
N SER A 72 6.20 0.36 -1.96
CA SER A 72 4.97 1.16 -1.96
C SER A 72 4.45 1.50 -0.57
N GLY A 73 4.93 0.82 0.49
CA GLY A 73 4.42 0.93 1.86
C GLY A 73 3.07 0.22 2.09
N ALA A 74 2.20 0.16 1.08
CA ALA A 74 0.94 -0.57 1.12
C ALA A 74 0.68 -1.28 -0.22
N PRO A 75 0.13 -2.52 -0.21
CA PRO A 75 0.00 -3.34 -1.42
C PRO A 75 -1.30 -3.07 -2.20
N VAL A 76 -1.77 -1.83 -2.26
CA VAL A 76 -3.03 -1.47 -2.92
C VAL A 76 -3.05 -0.03 -3.41
N CYS A 77 -3.64 0.21 -4.59
CA CYS A 77 -3.58 1.46 -5.34
C CYS A 77 -3.88 2.72 -4.51
N SER A 78 -5.09 2.85 -3.93
CA SER A 78 -5.50 4.12 -3.32
C SER A 78 -4.67 4.48 -2.09
N VAL A 79 -4.24 3.49 -1.31
CA VAL A 79 -3.40 3.71 -0.13
C VAL A 79 -1.96 4.07 -0.54
N ALA A 80 -1.38 3.30 -1.48
CA ALA A 80 -0.04 3.56 -2.00
C ALA A 80 0.04 4.92 -2.71
N ARG A 81 -0.97 5.27 -3.55
CA ARG A 81 -1.04 6.56 -4.23
C ARG A 81 -1.26 7.73 -3.28
N SER A 82 -2.02 7.55 -2.20
CA SER A 82 -2.17 8.55 -1.15
C SER A 82 -0.86 8.77 -0.38
N THR A 83 -0.15 7.69 -0.05
CA THR A 83 1.19 7.74 0.55
C THR A 83 2.19 8.46 -0.37
N LEU A 84 2.20 8.13 -1.67
CA LEU A 84 3.04 8.78 -2.67
C LEU A 84 2.75 10.30 -2.77
N ALA A 85 1.48 10.68 -2.84
CA ALA A 85 1.08 12.08 -3.02
C ALA A 85 1.35 12.95 -1.80
N THR A 86 1.30 12.39 -0.59
CA THR A 86 1.43 13.12 0.66
C THR A 86 2.78 12.96 1.33
N ALA A 87 3.58 11.97 0.93
CA ALA A 87 4.82 11.56 1.61
C ALA A 87 4.61 11.24 3.11
N MET A 88 3.42 10.72 3.48
CA MET A 88 3.05 10.38 4.85
C MET A 88 2.60 8.93 4.98
N HIS A 89 2.90 8.31 6.12
CA HIS A 89 2.40 6.96 6.43
C HIS A 89 0.87 6.94 6.55
N ALA A 90 0.20 6.09 5.76
CA ALA A 90 -1.25 6.02 5.75
C ALA A 90 -1.88 5.75 7.13
N PRO A 91 -1.36 4.81 7.98
CA PRO A 91 -1.91 4.59 9.32
C PRO A 91 -1.76 5.78 10.28
N ARG A 92 -0.83 6.71 10.01
CA ARG A 92 -0.65 7.94 10.80
C ARG A 92 -1.75 8.96 10.53
N VAL A 93 -2.17 9.06 9.26
CA VAL A 93 -3.16 10.05 8.81
C VAL A 93 -4.59 9.51 8.87
N GLY A 94 -4.75 8.21 8.72
CA GLY A 94 -6.05 7.55 8.73
C GLY A 94 -6.57 7.16 7.34
N PHE A 95 -5.75 7.14 6.28
CA PHE A 95 -6.17 6.77 4.92
C PHE A 95 -5.71 5.36 4.49
N GLN A 96 -5.46 4.45 5.43
CA GLN A 96 -4.94 3.10 5.20
C GLN A 96 -5.93 2.10 4.61
N TYR A 97 -7.20 2.42 4.50
CA TYR A 97 -8.23 1.52 3.96
C TYR A 97 -8.47 1.77 2.47
N HIS A 98 -8.46 0.71 1.67
CA HIS A 98 -8.69 0.84 0.23
C HIS A 98 -10.11 1.33 -0.07
N ARG A 99 -10.21 2.34 -0.98
CA ARG A 99 -11.47 2.95 -1.43
C ARG A 99 -12.40 3.30 -0.27
N LYS A 100 -11.94 4.21 0.56
CA LYS A 100 -12.70 4.65 1.73
C LYS A 100 -14.04 5.27 1.34
N SER A 101 -15.05 4.97 2.13
CA SER A 101 -16.33 5.69 2.10
C SER A 101 -16.24 7.09 2.74
N ALA A 102 -15.26 7.33 3.61
CA ALA A 102 -14.96 8.62 4.21
C ALA A 102 -13.47 8.98 4.01
N LEU A 103 -13.20 10.15 3.48
CA LEU A 103 -11.86 10.64 3.20
C LEU A 103 -11.24 11.27 4.47
N ALA A 104 -9.95 11.07 4.68
CA ALA A 104 -9.21 11.74 5.75
C ALA A 104 -8.82 13.16 5.31
N SER A 105 -8.76 14.10 6.25
CA SER A 105 -8.13 15.39 6.02
C SER A 105 -6.63 15.31 6.31
N LEU A 106 -5.84 16.06 5.56
CA LEU A 106 -4.43 16.25 5.85
C LEU A 106 -4.26 17.21 7.02
N PRO A 107 -3.16 17.12 7.79
CA PRO A 107 -2.88 18.09 8.84
C PRO A 107 -2.83 19.53 8.32
N PRO A 108 -3.14 20.54 9.15
CA PRO A 108 -3.06 21.94 8.75
C PRO A 108 -1.71 22.31 8.12
N GLY A 109 -1.73 22.96 6.97
CA GLY A 109 -0.55 23.37 6.21
C GLY A 109 0.12 22.27 5.37
N VAL A 110 -0.25 21.00 5.54
CA VAL A 110 0.23 19.92 4.70
C VAL A 110 -0.55 19.85 3.40
N LYS A 111 0.16 19.83 2.29
CA LYS A 111 -0.38 19.74 0.93
C LYS A 111 0.25 18.56 0.20
N PRO A 112 -0.42 17.96 -0.80
CA PRO A 112 0.25 17.07 -1.74
C PRO A 112 1.47 17.76 -2.34
N TRP A 113 2.60 17.09 -2.39
CA TRP A 113 3.84 17.73 -2.85
C TRP A 113 3.76 18.21 -4.31
N SER A 114 2.90 17.64 -5.15
CA SER A 114 2.61 18.16 -6.50
C SER A 114 1.92 19.53 -6.47
N GLN A 115 1.05 19.79 -5.47
CA GLN A 115 0.49 21.14 -5.24
C GLN A 115 1.59 22.11 -4.81
N VAL A 116 2.51 21.68 -3.95
CA VAL A 116 3.66 22.51 -3.55
C VAL A 116 4.54 22.87 -4.77
N LEU A 117 4.80 21.93 -5.68
CA LEU A 117 5.48 22.23 -6.95
C LEU A 117 4.74 23.29 -7.75
N ARG A 118 3.41 23.13 -7.92
CA ARG A 118 2.57 24.07 -8.67
C ARG A 118 2.62 25.48 -8.08
N GLU A 119 2.50 25.61 -6.78
CA GLU A 119 2.61 26.88 -6.05
C GLU A 119 4.00 27.53 -6.20
N ASN A 120 5.02 26.73 -6.53
CA ASN A 120 6.38 27.19 -6.81
C ASN A 120 6.69 27.30 -8.32
N GLY A 121 5.67 27.46 -9.16
CA GLY A 121 5.79 27.78 -10.57
C GLY A 121 6.11 26.61 -11.51
N TYR A 122 5.87 25.36 -11.09
CA TYR A 122 5.83 24.20 -11.97
C TYR A 122 4.45 24.07 -12.61
N TYR A 123 4.42 23.70 -13.89
CA TYR A 123 3.18 23.24 -14.53
C TYR A 123 2.94 21.76 -14.17
N THR A 124 1.84 21.47 -13.51
CA THR A 124 1.57 20.12 -12.97
C THR A 124 0.45 19.42 -13.73
N THR A 125 0.72 18.19 -14.21
CA THR A 125 -0.26 17.41 -14.99
C THR A 125 -0.33 15.96 -14.56
N ASN A 126 -1.55 15.36 -14.65
CA ASN A 126 -1.80 13.98 -14.29
C ASN A 126 -2.66 13.28 -15.35
N ASN A 127 -2.17 12.21 -15.93
CA ASN A 127 -2.86 11.37 -16.92
C ASN A 127 -2.98 9.93 -16.36
N ALA A 128 -4.17 9.54 -15.81
CA ALA A 128 -5.25 10.39 -15.30
C ALA A 128 -5.68 9.91 -13.92
N LYS A 129 -5.01 8.87 -13.37
CA LYS A 129 -5.43 8.23 -12.11
C LYS A 129 -4.90 8.98 -10.89
N THR A 130 -5.80 9.38 -9.99
CA THR A 130 -5.47 9.91 -8.65
C THR A 130 -5.71 8.87 -7.56
N ASP A 131 -6.94 8.37 -7.45
CA ASP A 131 -7.36 7.32 -6.49
C ASP A 131 -6.99 7.66 -5.02
N TYR A 132 -7.14 8.94 -4.62
CA TYR A 132 -6.71 9.40 -3.30
C TYR A 132 -7.75 9.10 -2.20
N ASN A 133 -7.27 8.70 -1.03
CA ASN A 133 -8.06 8.43 0.19
C ASN A 133 -8.13 9.63 1.15
N PHE A 134 -7.79 10.82 0.68
CA PHE A 134 -7.84 12.05 1.47
C PHE A 134 -8.56 13.17 0.72
N ASN A 135 -9.10 14.13 1.50
CA ASN A 135 -9.77 15.30 0.96
C ASN A 135 -8.76 16.21 0.27
N VAL A 136 -9.02 16.52 -0.99
CA VAL A 136 -8.19 17.44 -1.77
C VAL A 136 -8.97 18.07 -2.91
N ASN A 137 -8.78 19.38 -3.12
CA ASN A 137 -9.24 20.03 -4.32
C ASN A 137 -8.28 19.74 -5.47
N ARG A 138 -8.69 18.87 -6.41
CA ARG A 138 -7.84 18.47 -7.53
C ARG A 138 -7.40 19.63 -8.42
N LYS A 139 -8.18 20.72 -8.48
CA LYS A 139 -7.85 21.93 -9.25
C LYS A 139 -6.72 22.74 -8.60
N GLU A 140 -6.44 22.51 -7.34
CA GLU A 140 -5.28 23.12 -6.64
C GLU A 140 -4.02 22.28 -6.80
N VAL A 141 -4.17 20.96 -6.94
CA VAL A 141 -3.05 20.02 -7.09
C VAL A 141 -2.51 19.99 -8.52
N TRP A 142 -3.40 20.08 -9.50
CA TRP A 142 -3.08 19.87 -10.91
C TRP A 142 -3.59 21.03 -11.77
N ASP A 143 -2.72 21.57 -12.64
CA ASP A 143 -3.17 22.48 -13.72
C ASP A 143 -4.06 21.73 -14.70
N MET A 144 -3.74 20.45 -14.99
CA MET A 144 -4.58 19.59 -15.80
C MET A 144 -4.54 18.14 -15.31
N SER A 145 -5.71 17.53 -15.07
CA SER A 145 -5.84 16.11 -14.69
C SER A 145 -6.93 15.45 -15.53
N SER A 146 -6.51 14.73 -16.59
CA SER A 146 -7.39 14.04 -17.53
C SER A 146 -6.57 13.10 -18.43
N ASN A 147 -7.26 12.26 -19.24
CA ASN A 147 -6.61 11.40 -20.25
C ASN A 147 -5.90 12.17 -21.38
N LYS A 148 -6.10 13.50 -21.45
CA LYS A 148 -5.44 14.40 -22.40
C LYS A 148 -4.35 15.26 -21.76
N ALA A 149 -4.11 15.11 -20.46
CA ALA A 149 -3.12 15.88 -19.74
C ALA A 149 -1.70 15.45 -20.15
N THR A 150 -0.87 16.43 -20.44
CA THR A 150 0.54 16.25 -20.81
C THR A 150 1.33 17.52 -20.51
N TRP A 151 2.65 17.45 -20.39
CA TRP A 151 3.51 18.62 -20.27
C TRP A 151 3.43 19.59 -21.47
N ARG A 152 2.98 19.08 -22.65
CA ARG A 152 2.79 19.90 -23.88
C ARG A 152 1.64 20.91 -23.75
N ASN A 153 0.73 20.72 -22.77
CA ASN A 153 -0.38 21.65 -22.50
C ASN A 153 0.06 22.93 -21.75
N ARG A 154 1.33 23.02 -21.28
CA ARG A 154 1.78 24.19 -20.53
C ARG A 154 1.74 25.46 -21.37
N PRO A 155 1.29 26.59 -20.79
CA PRO A 155 1.10 27.85 -21.53
C PRO A 155 2.43 28.45 -22.02
N ASN A 156 3.53 28.20 -21.30
CA ASN A 156 4.87 28.64 -21.66
C ASN A 156 5.84 27.45 -21.64
N LYS A 157 6.49 27.17 -22.77
CA LYS A 157 7.46 26.07 -22.92
C LYS A 157 8.69 26.20 -21.99
N ALA A 158 9.02 27.39 -21.51
CA ALA A 158 10.11 27.63 -20.56
C ALA A 158 9.73 27.25 -19.12
N MET A 159 8.44 27.09 -18.78
CA MET A 159 8.03 26.64 -17.45
C MET A 159 8.53 25.23 -17.18
N PRO A 160 9.17 24.96 -16.02
CA PRO A 160 9.42 23.61 -15.58
C PRO A 160 8.10 22.89 -15.31
N PHE A 161 8.09 21.57 -15.42
CA PHE A 161 6.87 20.81 -15.24
C PHE A 161 7.06 19.53 -14.41
N PHE A 162 5.97 19.09 -13.81
CA PHE A 162 5.79 17.76 -13.28
C PHE A 162 4.63 17.07 -14.02
N HIS A 163 4.90 15.92 -14.63
CA HIS A 163 3.91 15.10 -15.30
C HIS A 163 3.84 13.71 -14.69
N MET A 164 2.65 13.29 -14.27
CA MET A 164 2.37 11.92 -13.85
C MET A 164 1.59 11.18 -14.93
N GLN A 165 2.16 10.10 -15.48
CA GLN A 165 1.54 9.22 -16.45
C GLN A 165 1.29 7.86 -15.82
N SER A 166 0.03 7.44 -15.71
CA SER A 166 -0.35 6.10 -15.24
C SER A 166 -0.74 5.20 -16.41
N PHE A 167 -0.26 3.97 -16.42
CA PHE A 167 -0.61 2.95 -17.40
C PHE A 167 -1.28 1.76 -16.70
N ALA A 168 -2.50 1.42 -17.16
CA ALA A 168 -3.36 0.40 -16.55
C ALA A 168 -3.34 -0.95 -17.28
N ASP A 169 -2.42 -1.16 -18.22
CA ASP A 169 -2.37 -2.42 -18.99
C ASP A 169 -1.91 -3.61 -18.14
N SER A 170 -1.20 -3.37 -17.04
CA SER A 170 -0.80 -4.37 -16.04
C SER A 170 -1.78 -4.50 -14.87
N HIS A 171 -2.84 -3.67 -14.80
CA HIS A 171 -3.81 -3.70 -13.71
C HIS A 171 -4.57 -5.03 -13.61
N GLU A 172 -4.94 -5.45 -12.39
CA GLU A 172 -5.62 -6.72 -12.08
C GLU A 172 -6.82 -7.03 -12.97
N SER A 173 -7.62 -6.01 -13.35
CA SER A 173 -8.76 -6.19 -14.23
C SER A 173 -8.41 -6.77 -15.62
N ARG A 174 -7.14 -6.66 -16.04
CA ARG A 174 -6.67 -7.27 -17.30
C ARG A 174 -6.46 -8.77 -17.21
N LEU A 175 -6.47 -9.31 -15.99
CA LEU A 175 -6.42 -10.75 -15.72
C LEU A 175 -7.79 -11.31 -15.31
N HIS A 176 -8.85 -10.50 -15.31
CA HIS A 176 -10.23 -10.96 -15.25
C HIS A 176 -10.67 -11.31 -16.68
N PHE A 177 -10.64 -12.58 -17.03
CA PHE A 177 -11.00 -13.07 -18.35
C PHE A 177 -11.86 -14.33 -18.24
N PRO A 178 -12.75 -14.59 -19.20
CA PRO A 178 -13.54 -15.82 -19.24
C PRO A 178 -12.68 -17.02 -19.61
N LEU A 179 -13.07 -18.23 -19.20
CA LEU A 179 -12.33 -19.45 -19.50
C LEU A 179 -12.05 -19.61 -21.01
N LYS A 180 -13.02 -19.22 -21.87
CA LYS A 180 -12.87 -19.24 -23.34
C LYS A 180 -11.69 -18.41 -23.85
N GLN A 181 -11.25 -17.37 -23.11
CA GLN A 181 -10.08 -16.56 -23.50
C GLN A 181 -8.79 -17.38 -23.56
N MET A 182 -8.72 -18.52 -22.85
CA MET A 182 -7.55 -19.39 -22.87
C MET A 182 -7.35 -20.11 -24.24
N GLU A 183 -8.36 -20.12 -25.11
CA GLU A 183 -8.24 -20.58 -26.48
C GLU A 183 -7.41 -19.61 -27.35
N THR A 184 -7.24 -18.37 -26.90
CA THR A 184 -6.42 -17.36 -27.58
C THR A 184 -4.97 -17.46 -27.07
N PRO A 185 -4.00 -17.74 -27.95
CA PRO A 185 -2.59 -17.85 -27.53
C PRO A 185 -2.06 -16.54 -26.93
N THR A 186 -1.26 -16.65 -25.90
CA THR A 186 -0.43 -15.56 -25.36
C THR A 186 0.88 -15.46 -26.16
N LYS A 187 1.51 -14.27 -26.20
CA LYS A 187 2.85 -14.09 -26.80
C LYS A 187 3.93 -14.80 -26.00
N THR A 188 3.78 -14.80 -24.66
CA THR A 188 4.63 -15.58 -23.77
C THR A 188 4.02 -16.98 -23.66
N SER A 189 4.78 -18.03 -23.93
CA SER A 189 4.29 -19.41 -23.77
C SER A 189 3.93 -19.70 -22.30
N PRO A 190 2.76 -20.25 -22.00
CA PRO A 190 2.43 -20.73 -20.66
C PRO A 190 3.40 -21.81 -20.15
N ASP A 191 4.01 -22.59 -21.03
CA ASP A 191 4.95 -23.66 -20.68
C ASP A 191 6.30 -23.10 -20.20
N ASP A 192 6.69 -21.91 -20.66
CA ASP A 192 7.94 -21.26 -20.27
C ASP A 192 7.87 -20.57 -18.90
N VAL A 193 6.64 -20.33 -18.36
CA VAL A 193 6.55 -19.59 -17.10
C VAL A 193 6.94 -20.42 -15.91
N MET A 194 7.86 -19.89 -15.08
CA MET A 194 8.15 -20.45 -13.76
C MET A 194 7.14 -19.92 -12.77
N LEU A 195 6.45 -20.81 -12.05
CA LEU A 195 5.51 -20.46 -10.99
C LEU A 195 6.26 -20.35 -9.65
N GLN A 196 5.81 -19.45 -8.80
CA GLN A 196 6.27 -19.37 -7.41
C GLN A 196 5.85 -20.64 -6.66
N PRO A 197 6.60 -21.08 -5.64
CA PRO A 197 6.39 -22.39 -4.99
C PRO A 197 5.00 -22.52 -4.31
N TYR A 198 4.37 -21.43 -4.00
CA TYR A 198 3.02 -21.40 -3.40
C TYR A 198 1.89 -21.52 -4.42
N PHE A 199 2.14 -21.43 -5.73
CA PHE A 199 1.09 -21.64 -6.73
C PHE A 199 0.95 -23.12 -7.14
N PRO A 200 -0.28 -23.59 -7.31
CA PRO A 200 -0.49 -24.87 -7.97
C PRO A 200 -0.12 -24.78 -9.45
N ASP A 201 0.55 -25.80 -9.95
CA ASP A 201 0.89 -25.87 -11.37
C ASP A 201 -0.34 -26.34 -12.17
N THR A 202 -1.05 -25.38 -12.73
CA THR A 202 -2.26 -25.61 -13.53
C THR A 202 -2.22 -24.79 -14.83
N PRO A 203 -2.91 -25.24 -15.88
CA PRO A 203 -3.03 -24.47 -17.13
C PRO A 203 -3.56 -23.04 -16.89
N ILE A 204 -4.53 -22.87 -15.99
CA ILE A 204 -5.10 -21.55 -15.64
C ILE A 204 -4.04 -20.66 -15.01
N MET A 205 -3.27 -21.17 -14.05
CA MET A 205 -2.22 -20.38 -13.37
C MET A 205 -1.11 -19.97 -14.34
N ARG A 206 -0.66 -20.91 -15.18
CA ARG A 206 0.36 -20.68 -16.21
C ARG A 206 -0.11 -19.66 -17.25
N TYR A 207 -1.32 -19.83 -17.80
CA TYR A 207 -1.90 -18.88 -18.76
C TYR A 207 -2.05 -17.49 -18.17
N THR A 208 -2.59 -17.38 -16.95
CA THR A 208 -2.74 -16.10 -16.27
C THR A 208 -1.40 -15.37 -16.13
N LYS A 209 -0.34 -16.09 -15.77
CA LYS A 209 1.01 -15.53 -15.63
C LYS A 209 1.62 -15.15 -16.97
N ALA A 210 1.48 -15.98 -18.02
CA ALA A 210 1.94 -15.70 -19.38
C ALA A 210 1.26 -14.43 -19.92
N ARG A 211 -0.07 -14.34 -19.76
CA ARG A 211 -0.85 -13.14 -20.11
C ARG A 211 -0.36 -11.90 -19.38
N TYR A 212 0.04 -12.01 -18.12
CA TYR A 212 0.58 -10.88 -17.38
C TYR A 212 1.92 -10.38 -17.94
N TYR A 213 2.84 -11.27 -18.34
CA TYR A 213 4.06 -10.86 -19.04
C TYR A 213 3.77 -10.11 -20.34
N ASP A 214 2.75 -10.51 -21.09
CA ASP A 214 2.35 -9.80 -22.30
C ASP A 214 1.87 -8.38 -21.98
N ARG A 215 1.18 -8.17 -20.85
CA ARG A 215 0.78 -6.84 -20.39
C ARG A 215 1.96 -5.97 -19.98
N ILE A 216 2.97 -6.55 -19.35
CA ILE A 216 4.22 -5.83 -19.02
C ILE A 216 4.95 -5.38 -20.28
N ARG A 217 4.95 -6.16 -21.37
CA ARG A 217 5.51 -5.74 -22.67
C ARG A 217 4.77 -4.53 -23.25
N VAL A 218 3.45 -4.44 -23.06
CA VAL A 218 2.66 -3.26 -23.47
C VAL A 218 3.11 -2.04 -22.67
N ILE A 219 3.25 -2.17 -21.34
CA ILE A 219 3.76 -1.09 -20.47
C ILE A 219 5.14 -0.62 -20.98
N ASP A 220 6.06 -1.52 -21.26
CA ASP A 220 7.39 -1.17 -21.77
C ASP A 220 7.33 -0.33 -23.06
N SER A 221 6.47 -0.73 -24.01
CA SER A 221 6.25 0.03 -25.24
C SER A 221 5.70 1.44 -24.96
N GLN A 222 4.82 1.58 -23.97
CA GLN A 222 4.28 2.88 -23.55
C GLN A 222 5.33 3.76 -22.89
N VAL A 223 6.23 3.17 -22.09
CA VAL A 223 7.40 3.88 -21.53
C VAL A 223 8.27 4.43 -22.65
N GLY A 224 8.57 3.62 -23.67
CA GLY A 224 9.33 4.05 -24.84
C GLY A 224 8.70 5.24 -25.57
N LYS A 225 7.37 5.25 -25.71
CA LYS A 225 6.65 6.38 -26.34
C LYS A 225 6.84 7.69 -25.56
N ILE A 226 6.72 7.66 -24.21
CA ILE A 226 6.92 8.87 -23.39
C ILE A 226 8.35 9.39 -23.51
N VAL A 227 9.36 8.51 -23.47
CA VAL A 227 10.77 8.90 -23.59
C VAL A 227 11.05 9.51 -24.97
N ASN A 228 10.51 8.92 -26.04
CA ASN A 228 10.64 9.46 -27.40
C ASN A 228 10.00 10.84 -27.52
N GLN A 229 8.81 11.06 -26.95
CA GLN A 229 8.16 12.37 -26.93
C GLN A 229 9.01 13.44 -26.23
N LEU A 230 9.66 13.11 -25.11
CA LEU A 230 10.57 14.02 -24.41
C LEU A 230 11.82 14.35 -25.27
N LYS A 231 12.32 13.36 -26.03
CA LYS A 231 13.43 13.54 -26.96
C LYS A 231 13.03 14.42 -28.16
N GLU A 232 11.88 14.17 -28.76
CA GLU A 232 11.33 14.99 -29.86
C GLU A 232 11.12 16.45 -29.45
N ASP A 233 10.67 16.68 -28.21
CA ASP A 233 10.47 18.02 -27.66
C ASP A 233 11.80 18.71 -27.26
N GLY A 234 12.96 18.02 -27.35
CA GLY A 234 14.28 18.55 -27.00
C GLY A 234 14.51 18.74 -25.49
N ILE A 235 13.69 18.13 -24.65
CA ILE A 235 13.71 18.36 -23.17
C ILE A 235 14.10 17.11 -22.37
N LEU A 236 14.49 16.02 -23.01
CA LEU A 236 14.86 14.79 -22.32
C LEU A 236 16.06 14.98 -21.37
N GLU A 237 17.04 15.82 -21.78
CA GLU A 237 18.25 16.09 -20.97
C GLU A 237 18.02 17.16 -19.88
N ASP A 238 16.79 17.64 -19.77
CA ASP A 238 16.33 18.50 -18.66
C ASP A 238 15.33 17.77 -17.73
N THR A 239 15.02 16.50 -18.01
CA THR A 239 13.91 15.80 -17.37
C THR A 239 14.37 14.55 -16.62
N PHE A 240 14.14 14.52 -15.30
CA PHE A 240 14.18 13.27 -14.52
C PHE A 240 12.97 12.41 -14.89
N VAL A 241 13.21 11.15 -15.26
CA VAL A 241 12.13 10.19 -15.55
C VAL A 241 12.17 9.07 -14.52
N PHE A 242 11.12 8.97 -13.70
CA PHE A 242 10.92 7.93 -12.71
C PHE A 242 9.98 6.88 -13.28
N TYR A 243 10.44 5.65 -13.43
CA TYR A 243 9.59 4.51 -13.74
C TYR A 243 9.44 3.64 -12.50
N PHE A 244 8.21 3.32 -12.11
CA PHE A 244 7.92 2.45 -10.94
C PHE A 244 6.52 1.84 -11.02
N GLY A 245 6.28 0.76 -10.22
CA GLY A 245 4.94 0.22 -9.98
C GLY A 245 4.24 0.98 -8.86
N ASP A 246 2.90 1.17 -8.92
CA ASP A 246 2.17 1.83 -7.83
C ASP A 246 2.05 0.93 -6.57
N HIS A 247 2.11 -0.35 -6.71
CA HIS A 247 2.36 -1.38 -5.70
C HIS A 247 2.80 -2.67 -6.42
N GLY A 248 2.93 -3.79 -5.68
CA GLY A 248 3.35 -5.05 -6.26
C GLY A 248 2.38 -5.66 -7.28
N GLY A 249 2.70 -6.84 -7.76
CA GLY A 249 1.99 -7.50 -8.86
C GLY A 249 0.56 -7.93 -8.57
N VAL A 250 -0.09 -8.54 -9.57
CA VAL A 250 -1.50 -8.94 -9.53
C VAL A 250 -1.74 -10.44 -9.49
N MET A 251 -0.70 -11.24 -9.65
CA MET A 251 -0.85 -12.67 -9.42
C MET A 251 -1.33 -12.89 -7.97
N PRO A 252 -2.09 -13.97 -7.70
CA PRO A 252 -2.57 -14.24 -6.35
C PRO A 252 -1.48 -14.11 -5.27
N ARG A 253 -1.85 -13.72 -4.05
CA ARG A 253 -0.92 -13.46 -2.93
C ARG A 253 -0.02 -12.21 -3.12
N SER A 254 -0.33 -11.31 -4.06
CA SER A 254 0.44 -10.07 -4.28
C SER A 254 -0.36 -8.83 -3.85
N LYS A 255 -1.23 -8.30 -4.71
CA LYS A 255 -2.06 -7.13 -4.43
C LYS A 255 -2.91 -7.34 -3.17
N GLY A 256 -2.81 -6.40 -2.21
CA GLY A 256 -3.51 -6.40 -0.93
C GLY A 256 -2.90 -7.31 0.14
N TYR A 257 -1.75 -7.94 -0.12
CA TYR A 257 -1.02 -8.72 0.86
C TYR A 257 0.36 -8.10 1.12
N ALA A 258 0.76 -8.04 2.39
CA ALA A 258 1.99 -7.36 2.80
C ALA A 258 3.26 -8.21 2.62
N TYR A 259 3.26 -9.10 1.62
CA TYR A 259 4.45 -9.84 1.17
C TYR A 259 5.30 -8.98 0.23
N GLU A 260 6.53 -9.43 -0.06
CA GLU A 260 7.40 -8.74 -1.05
C GLU A 260 6.70 -8.63 -2.42
N SER A 261 5.97 -9.66 -2.83
CA SER A 261 5.20 -9.66 -4.07
C SER A 261 4.15 -8.53 -4.15
N GLY A 262 3.69 -8.03 -3.00
CA GLY A 262 2.71 -6.94 -2.89
C GLY A 262 3.31 -5.56 -2.61
N LEU A 263 4.49 -5.49 -1.99
CA LEU A 263 5.10 -4.25 -1.51
C LEU A 263 6.32 -3.81 -2.31
N HIS A 264 7.12 -4.76 -2.84
CA HIS A 264 8.38 -4.48 -3.51
C HIS A 264 8.14 -4.15 -4.98
N VAL A 265 8.37 -2.90 -5.35
CA VAL A 265 8.12 -2.36 -6.68
C VAL A 265 9.41 -2.13 -7.45
N PRO A 266 9.41 -2.21 -8.79
CA PRO A 266 10.54 -1.72 -9.57
C PRO A 266 10.65 -0.20 -9.42
N LEU A 267 11.87 0.31 -9.41
CA LEU A 267 12.17 1.73 -9.51
C LEU A 267 13.44 1.94 -10.34
N VAL A 268 13.27 2.72 -11.40
CA VAL A 268 14.37 3.23 -12.22
C VAL A 268 14.21 4.74 -12.33
N VAL A 269 15.28 5.49 -12.05
CA VAL A 269 15.29 6.95 -12.22
C VAL A 269 16.34 7.31 -13.26
N ARG A 270 15.87 7.71 -14.47
CA ARG A 270 16.74 8.29 -15.48
C ARG A 270 17.23 9.66 -14.99
N ILE A 271 18.53 9.86 -15.06
CA ILE A 271 19.19 11.10 -14.63
C ILE A 271 19.47 11.95 -15.88
N PRO A 272 18.92 13.17 -16.02
CA PRO A 272 19.16 14.05 -17.15
C PRO A 272 20.59 14.60 -17.15
N GLU A 273 21.19 14.80 -18.33
CA GLU A 273 22.58 15.28 -18.47
C GLU A 273 22.78 16.64 -17.81
N ASN A 274 21.83 17.55 -18.03
CA ASN A 274 21.95 18.94 -17.57
C ASN A 274 21.85 19.06 -16.04
N PHE A 275 21.34 18.03 -15.35
CA PHE A 275 21.17 18.02 -13.89
C PHE A 275 21.90 16.86 -13.19
N LYS A 276 22.82 16.17 -13.89
CA LYS A 276 23.56 15.04 -13.30
C LYS A 276 24.37 15.40 -12.05
N LYS A 277 24.80 16.67 -11.94
CA LYS A 277 25.55 17.16 -10.77
C LYS A 277 24.73 17.17 -9.46
N LEU A 278 23.40 17.09 -9.55
CA LEU A 278 22.51 16.97 -8.38
C LEU A 278 22.51 15.55 -7.78
N ILE A 279 23.11 14.58 -8.46
CA ILE A 279 23.05 13.16 -8.10
C ILE A 279 24.46 12.62 -7.86
N ASP A 280 24.72 12.14 -6.67
CA ASP A 280 25.99 11.52 -6.29
C ASP A 280 26.01 10.01 -6.64
N HIS A 281 25.61 9.68 -7.88
CA HIS A 281 25.65 8.33 -8.43
C HIS A 281 26.00 8.36 -9.91
N LYS A 282 26.77 7.37 -10.36
CA LYS A 282 27.07 7.18 -11.78
C LYS A 282 25.83 6.59 -12.49
N ARG A 283 25.53 7.09 -13.69
CA ARG A 283 24.49 6.50 -14.56
C ARG A 283 24.84 5.06 -14.93
N GLY A 284 23.82 4.25 -15.17
CA GLY A 284 23.97 2.83 -15.49
C GLY A 284 24.32 1.95 -14.29
N THR A 285 24.22 2.49 -13.07
CA THR A 285 24.54 1.73 -11.84
C THR A 285 23.29 1.34 -11.06
N ARG A 286 23.49 0.56 -10.00
CA ARG A 286 22.46 0.09 -9.08
C ARG A 286 22.75 0.52 -7.65
N THR A 287 21.71 0.68 -6.84
CA THR A 287 21.83 0.89 -5.40
C THR A 287 21.05 -0.17 -4.64
N ASN A 288 21.58 -0.57 -3.46
CA ASN A 288 20.90 -1.40 -2.50
C ASN A 288 20.20 -0.58 -1.40
N GLY A 289 20.30 0.73 -1.44
CA GLY A 289 19.62 1.61 -0.49
C GLY A 289 18.11 1.48 -0.60
N PHE A 290 17.44 1.41 0.55
CA PHE A 290 15.99 1.28 0.63
C PHE A 290 15.32 2.63 0.45
N VAL A 291 14.29 2.67 -0.38
CA VAL A 291 13.41 3.83 -0.55
C VAL A 291 11.95 3.39 -0.54
N SER A 292 11.09 4.26 -0.08
CA SER A 292 9.65 4.02 -0.14
C SER A 292 8.88 5.25 -0.63
N PHE A 293 7.60 5.12 -0.88
CA PHE A 293 6.79 6.19 -1.47
C PHE A 293 6.73 7.46 -0.62
N ILE A 294 6.98 7.38 0.69
CA ILE A 294 7.09 8.58 1.52
C ILE A 294 8.31 9.45 1.14
N ASP A 295 9.33 8.87 0.49
CA ASP A 295 10.60 9.52 0.16
C ASP A 295 10.56 10.29 -1.18
N PHE A 296 9.56 9.99 -2.05
CA PHE A 296 9.49 10.56 -3.40
C PHE A 296 9.20 12.05 -3.38
N GLY A 297 8.21 12.49 -2.58
CA GLY A 297 7.89 13.92 -2.44
C GLY A 297 9.08 14.74 -1.94
N PRO A 298 9.70 14.40 -0.80
CA PRO A 298 10.93 15.05 -0.34
C PRO A 298 12.05 15.07 -1.38
N THR A 299 12.22 14.00 -2.18
CA THR A 299 13.25 13.93 -3.22
C THR A 299 12.97 14.91 -4.36
N VAL A 300 11.74 14.94 -4.88
CA VAL A 300 11.37 15.86 -5.97
C VAL A 300 11.47 17.31 -5.51
N LEU A 301 11.00 17.62 -4.30
CA LEU A 301 11.10 18.97 -3.73
C LEU A 301 12.57 19.39 -3.53
N ASN A 302 13.43 18.50 -3.04
CA ASN A 302 14.87 18.78 -2.90
C ASN A 302 15.54 19.04 -4.25
N LEU A 303 15.28 18.21 -5.28
CA LEU A 303 15.77 18.42 -6.64
C LEU A 303 15.27 19.74 -7.26
N ALA A 304 14.07 20.17 -6.88
CA ALA A 304 13.47 21.44 -7.30
C ALA A 304 13.95 22.65 -6.45
N SER A 305 14.80 22.43 -5.44
CA SER A 305 15.24 23.43 -4.46
C SER A 305 14.08 24.07 -3.68
N ILE A 306 13.08 23.28 -3.34
CA ILE A 306 11.88 23.66 -2.56
C ILE A 306 11.96 23.01 -1.18
N SER A 307 11.63 23.77 -0.14
CA SER A 307 11.64 23.27 1.24
C SER A 307 10.61 22.17 1.47
N VAL A 308 11.01 21.15 2.23
CA VAL A 308 10.14 20.03 2.63
C VAL A 308 9.39 20.37 3.92
N HIS A 309 8.09 20.16 3.95
CA HIS A 309 7.30 20.40 5.14
C HIS A 309 7.66 19.40 6.26
N LYS A 310 7.80 19.86 7.51
CA LYS A 310 8.26 19.08 8.67
C LYS A 310 7.38 17.89 9.05
N GLU A 311 6.11 17.90 8.65
CA GLU A 311 5.16 16.80 8.92
C GLU A 311 5.27 15.64 7.93
N LEU A 312 6.05 15.76 6.85
CA LEU A 312 6.29 14.65 5.93
C LEU A 312 7.17 13.59 6.62
N ASP A 313 6.86 12.32 6.40
CA ASP A 313 7.54 11.20 7.07
C ASP A 313 8.79 10.72 6.33
N GLY A 314 8.92 11.06 5.05
CA GLY A 314 10.00 10.60 4.18
C GLY A 314 11.23 11.52 4.19
N GLN A 315 12.30 11.01 3.56
CA GLN A 315 13.58 11.70 3.39
C GLN A 315 14.01 11.68 1.93
N ALA A 316 14.55 12.79 1.45
CA ALA A 316 15.09 12.84 0.10
C ALA A 316 16.19 11.79 -0.11
N PHE A 317 16.17 11.10 -1.25
CA PHE A 317 17.20 10.15 -1.66
C PHE A 317 18.06 10.68 -2.83
N PHE A 318 17.73 11.87 -3.33
CA PHE A 318 18.52 12.63 -4.30
C PHE A 318 18.48 14.13 -3.99
N GLY A 319 19.46 14.86 -4.52
CA GLY A 319 19.52 16.30 -4.45
C GLY A 319 20.56 16.82 -3.46
N LYS A 320 20.47 18.10 -3.14
CA LYS A 320 21.44 18.78 -2.26
C LYS A 320 21.51 18.11 -0.88
N GLY A 321 22.71 17.81 -0.43
CA GLY A 321 22.96 17.22 0.90
C GLY A 321 22.67 15.72 1.00
N VAL A 322 22.45 15.02 -0.13
CA VAL A 322 22.25 13.57 -0.15
C VAL A 322 23.40 12.92 -0.91
N SER A 323 24.21 12.12 -0.22
CA SER A 323 25.31 11.36 -0.83
C SER A 323 24.89 9.94 -1.21
N ALA A 324 25.69 9.29 -2.06
CA ALA A 324 25.55 7.88 -2.37
C ALA A 324 25.67 6.99 -1.13
N ALA A 325 26.54 7.37 -0.18
CA ALA A 325 26.71 6.66 1.09
C ALA A 325 25.47 6.77 1.99
N ASP A 326 24.85 7.96 2.07
CA ASP A 326 23.61 8.14 2.84
C ASP A 326 22.50 7.23 2.32
N LEU A 327 22.37 7.12 1.00
CA LEU A 327 21.39 6.23 0.38
C LEU A 327 21.75 4.75 0.62
N ALA A 328 23.01 4.38 0.45
CA ALA A 328 23.46 3.00 0.64
C ALA A 328 23.26 2.48 2.08
N ASN A 329 23.28 3.37 3.07
CA ASN A 329 23.06 3.04 4.48
C ASN A 329 21.58 2.84 4.85
N ARG A 330 20.65 3.13 3.95
CA ARG A 330 19.22 2.88 4.19
C ARG A 330 18.91 1.41 3.96
N ASP A 331 18.55 0.68 4.98
CA ASP A 331 18.27 -0.76 4.92
C ASP A 331 16.93 -1.15 5.58
N GLU A 332 16.08 -0.15 5.88
CA GLU A 332 14.85 -0.37 6.63
C GLU A 332 13.61 0.15 5.88
N VAL A 333 12.50 -0.60 5.97
CA VAL A 333 11.20 -0.15 5.49
C VAL A 333 10.05 -0.72 6.31
N PHE A 334 9.05 0.15 6.58
CA PHE A 334 7.77 -0.20 7.16
C PHE A 334 6.73 -0.43 6.07
N GLY A 335 5.96 -1.50 6.18
CA GLY A 335 4.83 -1.79 5.29
C GLY A 335 3.59 -2.20 6.08
N HIS A 336 2.42 -2.06 5.46
CA HIS A 336 1.16 -2.42 6.08
C HIS A 336 0.13 -2.89 5.07
N ALA A 337 -0.83 -3.71 5.51
CA ALA A 337 -2.05 -4.04 4.78
C ALA A 337 -3.22 -4.02 5.75
N ASP A 338 -4.26 -3.30 5.38
CA ASP A 338 -5.50 -3.18 6.14
C ASP A 338 -6.69 -3.68 5.28
N ARG A 339 -7.88 -3.08 5.40
CA ARG A 339 -9.02 -3.49 4.58
C ARG A 339 -8.76 -3.25 3.08
N PHE A 340 -9.01 -4.28 2.30
CA PHE A 340 -9.07 -4.22 0.84
C PHE A 340 -10.50 -4.52 0.37
N ASP A 341 -11.17 -3.53 -0.23
CA ASP A 341 -12.61 -3.57 -0.53
C ASP A 341 -13.40 -4.03 0.72
N GLU A 342 -14.09 -5.14 0.67
CA GLU A 342 -14.87 -5.70 1.77
C GLU A 342 -14.10 -6.66 2.69
N LYS A 343 -12.86 -7.06 2.34
CA LYS A 343 -12.04 -7.96 3.16
C LYS A 343 -11.24 -7.17 4.20
N PHE A 344 -11.59 -7.32 5.47
CA PHE A 344 -10.82 -6.73 6.57
C PHE A 344 -9.59 -7.55 6.91
N ASP A 345 -8.52 -6.84 7.18
CA ASP A 345 -7.29 -7.36 7.78
C ASP A 345 -6.60 -6.25 8.59
N MET A 346 -5.58 -6.61 9.34
CA MET A 346 -4.61 -5.69 9.92
C MET A 346 -3.28 -6.41 9.99
N VAL A 347 -2.39 -6.07 9.08
CA VAL A 347 -1.04 -6.63 8.96
C VAL A 347 -0.03 -5.50 9.00
N ARG A 348 1.06 -5.69 9.72
CA ARG A 348 2.20 -4.77 9.75
C ARG A 348 3.47 -5.50 9.45
N THR A 349 4.35 -4.89 8.68
CA THR A 349 5.64 -5.46 8.34
C THR A 349 6.77 -4.49 8.61
N TYR A 350 7.92 -5.07 8.95
CA TYR A 350 9.18 -4.34 9.01
C TYR A 350 10.25 -5.19 8.33
N ARG A 351 10.93 -4.59 7.36
CA ARG A 351 12.07 -5.21 6.70
C ARG A 351 13.32 -4.43 7.09
N LYS A 352 14.39 -5.17 7.47
CA LYS A 352 15.73 -4.64 7.70
C LYS A 352 16.73 -5.54 6.98
N GLY A 353 17.39 -4.97 5.97
CA GLY A 353 18.25 -5.73 5.07
C GLY A 353 17.52 -6.95 4.49
N LYS A 354 18.06 -8.16 4.74
CA LYS A 354 17.46 -9.45 4.29
C LYS A 354 16.36 -10.00 5.19
N TRP A 355 16.15 -9.43 6.37
CA TRP A 355 15.16 -9.93 7.32
C TRP A 355 13.84 -9.18 7.18
N LYS A 356 12.75 -9.93 7.09
CA LYS A 356 11.40 -9.39 7.09
C LYS A 356 10.57 -10.03 8.19
N TYR A 357 9.94 -9.18 8.98
CA TYR A 357 9.02 -9.54 10.03
C TYR A 357 7.61 -9.11 9.65
N ILE A 358 6.63 -10.00 9.85
CA ILE A 358 5.21 -9.75 9.62
C ILE A 358 4.44 -10.01 10.90
N ARG A 359 3.60 -9.07 11.31
CA ARG A 359 2.68 -9.18 12.44
C ARG A 359 1.24 -9.23 11.93
N ASN A 360 0.54 -10.34 12.17
CA ASN A 360 -0.86 -10.56 11.81
C ASN A 360 -1.74 -10.34 13.03
N TYR A 361 -2.47 -9.22 13.10
CA TYR A 361 -3.35 -8.89 14.24
C TYR A 361 -4.68 -9.66 14.22
N GLN A 362 -5.00 -10.29 13.09
CA GLN A 362 -6.17 -11.15 12.88
C GLN A 362 -5.70 -12.45 12.19
N SER A 363 -4.82 -13.20 12.86
CA SER A 363 -4.20 -14.40 12.32
C SER A 363 -5.21 -15.52 12.02
N TYR A 364 -6.39 -15.48 12.63
CA TYR A 364 -7.46 -16.44 12.40
C TYR A 364 -8.13 -16.28 11.02
N TYR A 365 -8.01 -15.13 10.36
CA TYR A 365 -8.41 -14.99 8.96
C TYR A 365 -7.33 -15.55 8.03
N ALA A 366 -7.71 -16.44 7.13
CA ALA A 366 -6.81 -16.86 6.06
C ALA A 366 -6.59 -15.73 5.05
N ASP A 367 -5.45 -15.74 4.37
CA ASP A 367 -5.20 -14.82 3.25
C ASP A 367 -6.23 -15.00 2.14
N GLY A 368 -6.62 -16.26 1.85
CA GLY A 368 -7.62 -16.64 0.87
C GLY A 368 -9.08 -16.41 1.28
N LEU A 369 -9.37 -15.71 2.39
CA LEU A 369 -10.75 -15.31 2.71
C LEU A 369 -11.37 -14.53 1.55
N GLN A 370 -12.64 -14.81 1.23
CA GLN A 370 -13.33 -14.24 0.08
C GLN A 370 -13.12 -12.72 -0.06
N ASN A 371 -12.75 -12.32 -1.26
CA ASN A 371 -12.79 -10.95 -1.76
C ASN A 371 -13.38 -10.97 -3.16
N ASN A 372 -14.52 -10.35 -3.34
CA ASN A 372 -15.31 -10.49 -4.56
C ASN A 372 -14.57 -10.02 -5.81
N TYR A 373 -13.77 -8.97 -5.71
CA TYR A 373 -13.03 -8.45 -6.86
C TYR A 373 -11.92 -9.40 -7.31
N ARG A 374 -11.17 -10.01 -6.37
CA ARG A 374 -10.06 -10.92 -6.69
C ARG A 374 -10.51 -12.26 -7.23
N TYR A 375 -11.59 -12.80 -6.66
CA TYR A 375 -12.12 -14.09 -7.11
C TYR A 375 -12.80 -14.05 -8.49
N ARG A 376 -12.84 -12.87 -9.14
CA ARG A 376 -13.08 -12.75 -10.59
C ARG A 376 -11.90 -13.23 -11.43
N GLN A 377 -10.69 -13.29 -10.87
CA GLN A 377 -9.55 -13.88 -11.54
C GLN A 377 -9.63 -15.41 -11.41
N LEU A 378 -9.73 -16.12 -12.53
CA LEU A 378 -9.85 -17.59 -12.57
C LEU A 378 -8.75 -18.31 -11.76
N ALA A 379 -7.54 -17.72 -11.70
CA ALA A 379 -6.42 -18.28 -10.95
C ALA A 379 -6.70 -18.38 -9.44
N TYR A 380 -7.41 -17.39 -8.83
CA TYR A 380 -7.81 -17.46 -7.42
C TYR A 380 -8.84 -18.55 -7.18
N ASP A 381 -9.85 -18.61 -8.04
CA ASP A 381 -10.93 -19.60 -7.90
C ASP A 381 -10.44 -21.02 -8.13
N ASN A 382 -9.62 -21.23 -9.15
CA ASN A 382 -8.94 -22.51 -9.42
C ASN A 382 -8.11 -22.97 -8.21
N TRP A 383 -7.30 -22.07 -7.63
CA TRP A 383 -6.48 -22.38 -6.46
C TRP A 383 -7.33 -22.76 -5.24
N ARG A 384 -8.41 -22.01 -4.97
CA ARG A 384 -9.36 -22.32 -3.89
C ARG A 384 -10.06 -23.67 -4.09
N ASN A 385 -10.45 -23.99 -5.32
CA ASN A 385 -11.11 -25.25 -5.63
C ASN A 385 -10.18 -26.46 -5.43
N LEU A 386 -8.89 -26.30 -5.77
CA LEU A 386 -7.87 -27.32 -5.47
C LEU A 386 -7.65 -27.47 -3.95
N TYR A 387 -7.70 -26.38 -3.18
CA TYR A 387 -7.65 -26.43 -1.72
C TYR A 387 -8.84 -27.22 -1.14
N ARG A 388 -10.07 -26.93 -1.59
CA ARG A 388 -11.28 -27.62 -1.16
C ARG A 388 -11.28 -29.11 -1.53
N ALA A 389 -10.64 -29.44 -2.63
CA ALA A 389 -10.46 -30.82 -3.10
C ALA A 389 -9.26 -31.54 -2.46
N GLU A 390 -8.57 -30.89 -1.50
CA GLU A 390 -7.38 -31.41 -0.79
C GLU A 390 -6.19 -31.79 -1.72
N ARG A 391 -6.09 -31.12 -2.89
CA ARG A 391 -5.10 -31.41 -3.94
C ARG A 391 -3.87 -30.51 -3.90
N LEU A 392 -3.66 -29.76 -2.82
CA LEU A 392 -2.53 -28.85 -2.66
C LEU A 392 -1.47 -29.43 -1.71
N ASN A 393 -0.19 -29.17 -2.03
CA ASN A 393 0.91 -29.45 -1.12
C ASN A 393 0.92 -28.47 0.09
N PRO A 394 1.72 -28.73 1.16
CA PRO A 394 1.73 -27.90 2.36
C PRO A 394 2.03 -26.42 2.12
N VAL A 395 2.90 -26.08 1.15
CA VAL A 395 3.24 -24.67 0.83
C VAL A 395 2.07 -23.99 0.13
N GLN A 396 1.41 -24.68 -0.79
CA GLN A 396 0.30 -24.15 -1.56
C GLN A 396 -0.98 -23.92 -0.73
N ARG A 397 -1.21 -24.74 0.33
CA ARG A 397 -2.40 -24.60 1.18
C ARG A 397 -2.30 -23.48 2.20
N GLN A 398 -1.09 -22.98 2.54
CA GLN A 398 -0.89 -21.91 3.54
C GLN A 398 -1.78 -20.68 3.31
N PHE A 399 -2.06 -20.36 2.04
CA PHE A 399 -2.87 -19.21 1.67
C PHE A 399 -4.33 -19.30 2.16
N PHE A 400 -4.85 -20.50 2.34
CA PHE A 400 -6.24 -20.78 2.77
C PHE A 400 -6.34 -21.21 4.22
N GLU A 401 -5.22 -21.32 4.91
CA GLU A 401 -5.16 -21.76 6.30
C GLU A 401 -5.01 -20.57 7.25
N ARG A 402 -5.25 -20.84 8.54
CA ARG A 402 -4.99 -19.88 9.62
C ARG A 402 -3.52 -19.48 9.61
N ARG A 403 -3.25 -18.18 9.65
CA ARG A 403 -1.87 -17.65 9.70
C ARG A 403 -1.27 -17.74 11.09
N SER A 404 0.05 -17.70 11.18
CA SER A 404 0.75 -17.43 12.44
C SER A 404 0.53 -15.97 12.87
N VAL A 405 0.48 -15.71 14.18
CA VAL A 405 0.36 -14.34 14.72
C VAL A 405 1.55 -13.46 14.31
N GLU A 406 2.69 -14.09 14.06
CA GLU A 406 3.90 -13.45 13.55
C GLU A 406 4.68 -14.37 12.62
N GLN A 407 5.43 -13.77 11.73
CA GLN A 407 6.26 -14.48 10.75
C GLN A 407 7.60 -13.76 10.63
N LEU A 408 8.67 -14.55 10.45
CA LEU A 408 10.02 -14.06 10.20
C LEU A 408 10.59 -14.77 8.98
N PHE A 409 11.12 -14.00 8.03
CA PHE A 409 11.69 -14.54 6.79
C PHE A 409 13.10 -14.02 6.55
N ASN A 410 13.95 -14.86 6.00
CA ASN A 410 15.24 -14.48 5.42
C ASN A 410 15.09 -14.42 3.89
N LEU A 411 14.93 -13.25 3.34
CA LEU A 411 14.59 -13.04 1.93
C LEU A 411 15.71 -13.42 0.93
N GLU A 412 16.96 -13.56 1.38
CA GLU A 412 18.03 -14.09 0.55
C GLU A 412 17.89 -15.61 0.33
N LYS A 413 17.40 -16.33 1.37
CA LYS A 413 17.22 -17.79 1.31
C LYS A 413 15.81 -18.18 0.87
N ASP A 414 14.84 -17.35 1.19
CA ASP A 414 13.40 -17.54 0.92
C ASP A 414 12.78 -16.26 0.36
N PRO A 415 13.05 -15.92 -0.91
CA PRO A 415 12.52 -14.71 -1.55
C PRO A 415 10.99 -14.76 -1.75
N HIS A 416 10.38 -15.93 -1.53
CA HIS A 416 8.94 -16.15 -1.69
C HIS A 416 8.17 -16.22 -0.39
N GLU A 417 8.84 -16.07 0.77
CA GLU A 417 8.19 -15.97 2.09
C GLU A 417 7.28 -17.18 2.39
N VAL A 418 7.80 -18.39 2.20
CA VAL A 418 7.08 -19.67 2.41
C VAL A 418 7.55 -20.42 3.64
N THR A 419 8.72 -20.10 4.19
CA THR A 419 9.31 -20.76 5.36
C THR A 419 9.35 -19.78 6.55
N ASN A 420 8.34 -19.84 7.42
CA ASN A 420 8.28 -19.00 8.61
C ASN A 420 9.27 -19.44 9.68
N LEU A 421 10.27 -18.62 9.97
CA LEU A 421 11.33 -18.86 10.96
C LEU A 421 10.97 -18.36 12.39
N ALA A 422 9.76 -17.85 12.63
CA ALA A 422 9.40 -17.30 13.94
C ALA A 422 9.39 -18.32 15.08
N ALA A 423 9.23 -19.60 14.77
CA ALA A 423 9.29 -20.70 15.76
C ALA A 423 10.68 -21.34 15.88
N ASP A 424 11.67 -20.94 15.07
CA ASP A 424 13.03 -21.45 15.13
C ASP A 424 13.79 -20.85 16.32
N PRO A 425 14.20 -21.65 17.32
CA PRO A 425 14.95 -21.16 18.47
C PRO A 425 16.25 -20.42 18.10
N ALA A 426 16.90 -20.83 17.00
CA ALA A 426 18.12 -20.19 16.50
C ALA A 426 17.89 -18.75 16.05
N GLN A 427 16.65 -18.37 15.74
CA GLN A 427 16.27 -17.02 15.32
C GLN A 427 15.65 -16.16 16.45
N SER A 428 15.58 -16.65 17.68
CA SER A 428 14.91 -15.97 18.80
C SER A 428 15.40 -14.55 19.04
N LYS A 429 16.71 -14.31 18.98
CA LYS A 429 17.32 -12.98 19.13
C LYS A 429 16.90 -12.06 17.97
N ARG A 430 16.94 -12.57 16.74
CA ARG A 430 16.53 -11.83 15.54
C ARG A 430 15.04 -11.50 15.58
N LEU A 431 14.21 -12.45 15.95
CA LEU A 431 12.77 -12.26 16.10
C LEU A 431 12.45 -11.16 17.11
N ALA A 432 13.12 -11.16 18.26
CA ALA A 432 12.94 -10.14 19.31
C ALA A 432 13.36 -8.74 18.82
N GLU A 433 14.49 -8.63 18.09
CA GLU A 433 14.93 -7.38 17.46
C GLU A 433 13.88 -6.84 16.49
N MET A 434 13.42 -7.66 15.55
CA MET A 434 12.47 -7.25 14.51
C MET A 434 11.11 -6.88 15.09
N ARG A 435 10.64 -7.58 16.14
CA ARG A 435 9.44 -7.18 16.91
C ARG A 435 9.60 -5.77 17.49
N GLY A 436 10.76 -5.50 18.11
CA GLY A 436 11.09 -4.21 18.70
C GLY A 436 11.07 -3.08 17.67
N LEU A 437 11.70 -3.29 16.51
CA LEU A 437 11.74 -2.31 15.42
C LEU A 437 10.33 -1.98 14.92
N LEU A 438 9.51 -3.01 14.61
CA LEU A 438 8.14 -2.79 14.19
C LEU A 438 7.31 -2.05 15.25
N LYS A 439 7.38 -2.49 16.51
CA LYS A 439 6.64 -1.88 17.63
C LYS A 439 7.01 -0.40 17.80
N ASN A 440 8.30 -0.08 17.75
CA ASN A 440 8.79 1.29 17.87
C ASN A 440 8.28 2.15 16.68
N LYS A 441 8.33 1.62 15.45
CA LYS A 441 7.80 2.33 14.28
C LYS A 441 6.31 2.62 14.42
N MET A 442 5.51 1.63 14.80
CA MET A 442 4.06 1.82 14.98
C MET A 442 3.74 2.85 16.07
N LYS A 443 4.49 2.85 17.19
CA LYS A 443 4.35 3.86 18.24
C LYS A 443 4.75 5.25 17.76
N SER A 444 5.85 5.38 17.00
CA SER A 444 6.32 6.67 16.51
C SER A 444 5.35 7.36 15.56
N ILE A 445 4.58 6.58 14.77
CA ILE A 445 3.57 7.11 13.86
C ILE A 445 2.17 7.20 14.48
N ASN A 446 1.98 6.78 15.74
CA ASN A 446 0.66 6.67 16.38
C ASN A 446 -0.35 5.93 15.50
N ASP A 447 -0.07 4.69 15.12
CA ASP A 447 -0.86 3.90 14.17
C ASP A 447 -2.35 3.87 14.55
N LEU A 448 -3.19 4.55 13.77
CA LEU A 448 -4.62 4.71 14.02
C LEU A 448 -5.43 3.44 13.82
N SER A 449 -4.87 2.37 13.23
CA SER A 449 -5.59 1.11 12.99
C SER A 449 -5.91 0.33 14.27
N PHE A 450 -5.42 0.80 15.43
CA PHE A 450 -5.90 0.31 16.72
C PHE A 450 -7.33 0.74 17.05
N TYR A 451 -7.88 1.72 16.32
CA TYR A 451 -9.30 2.05 16.35
C TYR A 451 -10.04 1.32 15.21
N PRO A 452 -11.21 0.73 15.46
CA PRO A 452 -12.04 0.19 14.38
C PRO A 452 -12.41 1.28 13.36
N GLU A 453 -12.48 0.92 12.06
CA GLU A 453 -12.70 1.89 10.98
C GLU A 453 -13.95 2.76 11.19
N ASN A 454 -15.07 2.17 11.64
CA ASN A 454 -16.29 2.92 11.93
C ASN A 454 -16.11 4.02 12.99
N ARG A 455 -15.25 3.80 13.98
CA ARG A 455 -14.90 4.81 14.97
C ARG A 455 -13.96 5.86 14.41
N MET A 456 -12.98 5.47 13.61
CA MET A 456 -12.07 6.43 12.97
C MET A 456 -12.84 7.44 12.10
N VAL A 457 -13.81 6.96 11.32
CA VAL A 457 -14.64 7.81 10.45
C VAL A 457 -15.38 8.89 11.24
N THR A 458 -15.81 8.58 12.44
CA THR A 458 -16.60 9.54 13.27
C THR A 458 -15.74 10.43 14.17
N THR A 459 -14.47 10.06 14.44
CA THR A 459 -13.69 10.75 15.50
C THR A 459 -12.31 11.25 15.06
N ALA A 460 -11.69 10.63 14.04
CA ALA A 460 -10.27 10.87 13.75
C ALA A 460 -9.98 11.52 12.40
N LEU A 461 -10.88 11.42 11.41
CA LEU A 461 -10.54 11.76 10.02
C LEU A 461 -10.47 13.25 9.70
N ASN A 462 -10.92 14.13 10.60
CA ASN A 462 -10.75 15.58 10.41
C ASN A 462 -9.29 16.04 10.59
N ASP A 463 -8.54 15.39 11.49
CA ASP A 463 -7.09 15.51 11.64
C ASP A 463 -6.56 14.25 12.34
N GLY A 464 -6.22 13.22 11.54
CA GLY A 464 -5.74 11.94 12.07
C GLY A 464 -4.42 12.07 12.83
N VAL A 465 -3.56 13.00 12.43
CA VAL A 465 -2.25 13.21 13.06
C VAL A 465 -2.42 13.84 14.45
N ALA A 466 -3.23 14.87 14.58
CA ALA A 466 -3.54 15.50 15.88
C ALA A 466 -4.25 14.50 16.80
N PHE A 467 -5.25 13.78 16.28
CA PHE A 467 -5.95 12.73 17.03
C PHE A 467 -4.98 11.65 17.53
N GLY A 468 -4.07 11.18 16.67
CA GLY A 468 -3.07 10.18 17.05
C GLY A 468 -2.12 10.66 18.14
N ARG A 469 -1.69 11.92 18.09
CA ARG A 469 -0.86 12.55 19.14
C ARG A 469 -1.60 12.66 20.49
N GLU A 470 -2.82 13.13 20.47
CA GLU A 470 -3.67 13.24 21.66
C GLU A 470 -3.91 11.87 22.31
N HIS A 471 -4.15 10.85 21.50
CA HIS A 471 -4.49 9.50 21.96
C HIS A 471 -3.30 8.54 21.99
N SER A 472 -2.06 9.02 21.89
CA SER A 472 -0.83 8.20 21.79
C SER A 472 -0.68 7.18 22.92
N LYS A 473 -0.98 7.58 24.16
CA LYS A 473 -0.97 6.68 25.33
C LYS A 473 -2.01 5.57 25.21
N GLN A 474 -3.21 5.86 24.67
CA GLN A 474 -4.25 4.86 24.47
C GLN A 474 -3.84 3.88 23.35
N ILE A 475 -3.35 4.38 22.22
CA ILE A 475 -2.84 3.58 21.10
C ILE A 475 -1.74 2.64 21.60
N SER A 476 -0.77 3.14 22.38
CA SER A 476 0.29 2.31 22.95
C SER A 476 -0.25 1.20 23.85
N ARG A 477 -1.22 1.49 24.74
CA ARG A 477 -1.85 0.48 25.60
C ARG A 477 -2.62 -0.59 24.81
N LEU A 478 -3.30 -0.20 23.71
CA LEU A 478 -4.00 -1.14 22.84
C LEU A 478 -3.01 -2.01 22.06
N SER A 479 -1.89 -1.43 21.60
CA SER A 479 -0.79 -2.18 20.99
C SER A 479 -0.18 -3.19 21.97
N ASP A 480 0.08 -2.79 23.21
CA ASP A 480 0.61 -3.69 24.23
C ASP A 480 -0.37 -4.83 24.57
N LEU A 481 -1.69 -4.54 24.60
CA LEU A 481 -2.71 -5.58 24.77
C LEU A 481 -2.75 -6.53 23.56
N ALA A 482 -2.68 -6.03 22.33
CA ALA A 482 -2.66 -6.85 21.13
C ALA A 482 -1.41 -7.76 21.08
N ASP A 483 -0.27 -7.28 21.60
CA ASP A 483 0.98 -8.03 21.64
C ASP A 483 0.97 -9.15 22.70
N THR A 484 -0.02 -9.21 23.58
CA THR A 484 -0.20 -10.39 24.46
C THR A 484 -0.44 -11.68 23.68
N ALA A 485 -0.92 -11.58 22.41
CA ALA A 485 -1.03 -12.73 21.51
C ALA A 485 0.33 -13.37 21.12
N LEU A 486 1.45 -12.69 21.38
CA LEU A 486 2.82 -13.18 21.14
C LEU A 486 3.40 -13.98 22.33
N ARG A 487 2.66 -14.06 23.43
CA ARG A 487 3.09 -14.74 24.65
C ARG A 487 2.31 -16.06 24.84
N PRO A 488 2.80 -17.01 25.63
CA PRO A 488 2.04 -18.18 26.02
C PRO A 488 0.69 -17.79 26.65
N PHE A 489 -0.40 -18.48 26.29
CA PHE A 489 -1.74 -18.17 26.80
C PHE A 489 -1.82 -18.22 28.34
N SER A 490 -1.14 -19.18 28.98
CA SER A 490 -1.09 -19.31 30.44
C SER A 490 -0.62 -18.05 31.17
N GLU A 491 0.33 -17.31 30.57
CA GLU A 491 0.88 -16.09 31.16
C GLU A 491 -0.06 -14.88 31.02
N VAL A 492 -0.93 -14.87 30.00
CA VAL A 492 -1.77 -13.71 29.68
C VAL A 492 -3.24 -13.90 29.99
N LYS A 493 -3.67 -15.12 30.35
CA LYS A 493 -5.06 -15.49 30.60
C LYS A 493 -5.76 -14.55 31.59
N GLN A 494 -5.14 -14.27 32.74
CA GLN A 494 -5.74 -13.41 33.76
C GLN A 494 -5.87 -11.95 33.31
N ALA A 495 -4.86 -11.42 32.61
CA ALA A 495 -4.90 -10.07 32.04
C ALA A 495 -5.97 -9.92 30.95
N LEU A 496 -6.18 -10.98 30.15
CA LEU A 496 -7.26 -11.03 29.15
C LEU A 496 -8.64 -11.10 29.84
N ALA A 497 -8.81 -11.94 30.85
CA ALA A 497 -10.06 -12.01 31.63
C ALA A 497 -10.44 -10.64 32.22
N SER A 498 -9.49 -9.96 32.85
CA SER A 498 -9.70 -8.58 33.34
C SER A 498 -10.01 -7.59 32.22
N SER A 499 -9.39 -7.75 31.03
CA SER A 499 -9.64 -6.87 29.90
C SER A 499 -11.01 -7.06 29.27
N LEU A 500 -11.56 -8.28 29.28
CA LEU A 500 -12.95 -8.57 28.86
C LEU A 500 -13.99 -7.86 29.75
N GLN A 501 -13.68 -7.63 31.02
CA GLN A 501 -14.56 -6.95 32.00
C GLN A 501 -14.31 -5.43 32.06
N SER A 502 -13.39 -4.89 31.26
CA SER A 502 -13.03 -3.47 31.28
C SER A 502 -14.24 -2.57 30.98
N LYS A 503 -14.33 -1.40 31.65
CA LYS A 503 -15.29 -0.33 31.32
C LYS A 503 -15.06 0.22 29.91
N GLY A 504 -13.82 0.18 29.37
CA GLY A 504 -13.44 0.70 28.07
C GLY A 504 -13.78 -0.26 26.91
N ALA A 505 -14.67 0.14 26.01
CA ALA A 505 -15.08 -0.70 24.88
C ALA A 505 -13.90 -1.13 23.97
N LEU A 506 -12.94 -0.26 23.69
CA LEU A 506 -11.75 -0.59 22.88
C LEU A 506 -10.88 -1.68 23.55
N ARG A 507 -10.79 -1.67 24.89
CA ARG A 507 -10.03 -2.69 25.61
C ARG A 507 -10.73 -4.05 25.53
N ARG A 508 -12.08 -4.10 25.66
CA ARG A 508 -12.87 -5.33 25.45
C ARG A 508 -12.76 -5.83 24.00
N TYR A 509 -12.87 -4.90 23.03
CA TYR A 509 -12.72 -5.20 21.60
C TYR A 509 -11.38 -5.89 21.30
N TRP A 510 -10.28 -5.33 21.79
CA TRP A 510 -8.94 -5.90 21.56
C TRP A 510 -8.70 -7.20 22.34
N ALA A 511 -9.21 -7.31 23.56
CA ALA A 511 -9.14 -8.56 24.32
C ALA A 511 -9.81 -9.72 23.56
N LEU A 512 -10.99 -9.49 22.97
CA LEU A 512 -11.69 -10.47 22.14
C LEU A 512 -10.90 -10.84 20.88
N LYS A 513 -10.28 -9.87 20.19
CA LYS A 513 -9.39 -10.15 19.04
C LYS A 513 -8.20 -11.02 19.45
N VAL A 514 -7.61 -10.76 20.61
CA VAL A 514 -6.52 -11.59 21.14
C VAL A 514 -7.02 -13.00 21.49
N CYS A 515 -8.21 -13.13 22.09
CA CYS A 515 -8.82 -14.43 22.34
C CYS A 515 -9.05 -15.22 21.02
N SER A 516 -9.50 -14.54 19.96
CA SER A 516 -9.63 -15.16 18.63
C SER A 516 -8.28 -15.60 18.05
N ASN A 517 -7.20 -14.84 18.29
CA ASN A 517 -5.85 -15.28 17.92
C ASN A 517 -5.36 -16.52 18.68
N PHE A 518 -5.80 -16.73 19.91
CA PHE A 518 -5.54 -17.98 20.64
C PHE A 518 -6.46 -19.14 20.22
N GLY A 519 -7.69 -18.83 19.76
CA GLY A 519 -8.68 -19.83 19.36
C GLY A 519 -9.02 -20.77 20.52
N GLU A 520 -9.00 -22.10 20.31
CA GLU A 520 -9.33 -23.12 21.32
C GLU A 520 -8.50 -23.00 22.62
N LYS A 521 -7.25 -22.50 22.55
CA LYS A 521 -6.45 -22.26 23.75
C LYS A 521 -7.13 -21.27 24.71
N ALA A 522 -7.91 -20.32 24.18
CA ALA A 522 -8.64 -19.34 24.97
C ALA A 522 -10.05 -19.79 25.41
N LYS A 523 -10.46 -21.04 25.15
CA LYS A 523 -11.80 -21.58 25.46
C LYS A 523 -12.22 -21.36 26.93
N SER A 524 -11.26 -21.40 27.86
CA SER A 524 -11.53 -21.11 29.28
C SER A 524 -12.00 -19.68 29.57
N LEU A 525 -11.88 -18.75 28.59
CA LEU A 525 -12.40 -17.38 28.68
C LEU A 525 -13.80 -17.23 28.04
N ALA A 526 -14.39 -18.30 27.50
CA ALA A 526 -15.70 -18.24 26.86
C ALA A 526 -16.78 -17.69 27.79
N ILE A 527 -16.84 -18.17 29.03
CA ILE A 527 -17.82 -17.71 30.03
C ILE A 527 -17.69 -16.19 30.28
N ALA A 528 -16.47 -15.67 30.38
CA ALA A 528 -16.23 -14.23 30.55
C ALA A 528 -16.58 -13.41 29.31
N ALA A 529 -16.56 -14.01 28.11
CA ALA A 529 -16.89 -13.35 26.86
C ALA A 529 -18.39 -13.39 26.51
N MET A 530 -19.16 -14.37 27.03
CA MET A 530 -20.61 -14.51 26.73
C MET A 530 -21.44 -13.24 26.97
N PRO A 531 -21.28 -12.50 28.09
CA PRO A 531 -22.06 -11.26 28.29
C PRO A 531 -21.80 -10.21 27.20
N LEU A 532 -20.64 -10.24 26.53
CA LEU A 532 -20.25 -9.29 25.51
C LEU A 532 -20.97 -9.48 24.17
N LEU A 533 -21.71 -10.60 23.98
CA LEU A 533 -22.64 -10.77 22.87
C LEU A 533 -23.77 -9.72 22.91
N ASN A 534 -24.07 -9.19 24.10
CA ASN A 534 -25.08 -8.14 24.32
C ASN A 534 -24.43 -6.81 24.74
N ASP A 535 -23.12 -6.61 24.50
CA ASP A 535 -22.45 -5.36 24.81
C ASP A 535 -23.14 -4.16 24.14
N LYS A 536 -23.19 -3.03 24.84
CA LYS A 536 -23.74 -1.78 24.26
C LYS A 536 -23.00 -1.30 23.02
N ASN A 537 -21.74 -1.67 22.85
CA ASN A 537 -20.94 -1.33 21.68
C ASN A 537 -21.03 -2.41 20.60
N LEU A 538 -21.57 -2.08 19.42
CA LEU A 538 -21.78 -3.02 18.31
C LEU A 538 -20.49 -3.76 17.90
N MET A 539 -19.33 -3.08 17.89
CA MET A 539 -18.08 -3.72 17.48
C MET A 539 -17.56 -4.74 18.52
N VAL A 540 -17.86 -4.52 19.80
CA VAL A 540 -17.60 -5.52 20.85
C VAL A 540 -18.48 -6.74 20.64
N ARG A 541 -19.79 -6.58 20.31
CA ARG A 541 -20.68 -7.69 19.97
C ARG A 541 -20.13 -8.52 18.80
N VAL A 542 -19.68 -7.85 17.72
CA VAL A 542 -19.07 -8.53 16.56
C VAL A 542 -17.87 -9.38 16.98
N ARG A 543 -16.96 -8.82 17.80
CA ARG A 543 -15.77 -9.56 18.24
C ARG A 543 -16.08 -10.67 19.25
N ALA A 544 -17.11 -10.51 20.08
CA ALA A 544 -17.59 -11.57 20.97
C ALA A 544 -18.17 -12.75 20.15
N ALA A 545 -19.04 -12.44 19.17
CA ALA A 545 -19.59 -13.44 18.24
C ALA A 545 -18.47 -14.13 17.43
N GLU A 546 -17.47 -13.38 16.98
CA GLU A 546 -16.31 -13.91 16.25
C GLU A 546 -15.51 -14.90 17.10
N PHE A 547 -15.13 -14.51 18.33
CA PHE A 547 -14.36 -15.37 19.22
C PHE A 547 -15.16 -16.63 19.60
N LEU A 548 -16.36 -16.44 20.16
CA LEU A 548 -17.18 -17.54 20.66
C LEU A 548 -17.64 -18.47 19.54
N GLY A 549 -17.98 -17.92 18.36
CA GLY A 549 -18.30 -18.70 17.17
C GLY A 549 -17.08 -19.48 16.65
N SER A 550 -15.88 -18.88 16.65
CA SER A 550 -14.66 -19.55 16.16
C SER A 550 -14.25 -20.78 16.97
N ILE A 551 -14.57 -20.80 18.27
CA ILE A 551 -14.37 -21.95 19.17
C ILE A 551 -15.66 -22.79 19.36
N LYS A 552 -16.69 -22.54 18.54
CA LYS A 552 -17.98 -23.24 18.59
C LYS A 552 -18.64 -23.30 19.98
N ALA A 553 -18.41 -22.26 20.80
CA ALA A 553 -19.02 -22.16 22.13
C ALA A 553 -20.49 -21.74 22.08
N VAL A 554 -20.88 -20.99 21.04
CA VAL A 554 -22.28 -20.55 20.78
C VAL A 554 -22.53 -20.48 19.26
N ASP A 555 -23.80 -20.41 18.86
CA ASP A 555 -24.15 -19.92 17.52
C ASP A 555 -24.00 -18.39 17.48
N PRO A 556 -23.07 -17.85 16.68
CA PRO A 556 -22.80 -16.42 16.63
C PRO A 556 -23.82 -15.64 15.78
N MET A 557 -24.60 -16.32 14.93
CA MET A 557 -25.42 -15.69 13.89
C MET A 557 -26.54 -14.81 14.44
N PRO A 558 -27.28 -15.16 15.52
CA PRO A 558 -28.31 -14.27 16.08
C PRO A 558 -27.74 -12.90 16.50
N THR A 559 -26.57 -12.88 17.16
CA THR A 559 -25.89 -11.63 17.53
C THR A 559 -25.46 -10.84 16.30
N LEU A 560 -24.91 -11.50 15.28
CA LEU A 560 -24.43 -10.83 14.06
C LEU A 560 -25.60 -10.29 13.23
N TYR A 561 -26.73 -10.99 13.13
CA TYR A 561 -27.96 -10.46 12.50
C TYR A 561 -28.47 -9.22 13.26
N GLY A 562 -28.46 -9.26 14.59
CA GLY A 562 -28.80 -8.09 15.41
C GLY A 562 -27.88 -6.90 15.12
N VAL A 563 -26.56 -7.13 14.93
CA VAL A 563 -25.62 -6.07 14.58
C VAL A 563 -25.87 -5.52 13.18
N VAL A 564 -25.99 -6.37 12.14
CA VAL A 564 -26.13 -5.89 10.74
C VAL A 564 -27.45 -5.16 10.52
N ASN A 565 -28.54 -5.58 11.21
CA ASN A 565 -29.85 -4.94 11.08
C ASN A 565 -29.93 -3.57 11.81
N ASN A 566 -29.05 -3.31 12.79
CA ASN A 566 -28.99 -2.09 13.58
C ASN A 566 -27.78 -1.19 13.30
N ALA A 567 -26.85 -1.62 12.43
CA ALA A 567 -25.69 -0.80 12.11
C ALA A 567 -26.08 0.41 11.24
N GLU A 568 -25.57 1.59 11.63
CA GLU A 568 -25.88 2.86 10.97
C GLU A 568 -24.81 3.26 9.93
N THR A 569 -23.64 2.63 9.96
CA THR A 569 -22.53 2.95 9.08
C THR A 569 -22.12 1.76 8.22
N GLU A 570 -21.75 2.02 6.96
CA GLU A 570 -21.25 1.01 6.03
C GLU A 570 -20.03 0.27 6.58
N GLN A 571 -19.14 0.97 7.31
CA GLN A 571 -17.94 0.38 7.90
C GLN A 571 -18.28 -0.65 9.00
N ALA A 572 -19.28 -0.36 9.84
CA ALA A 572 -19.73 -1.32 10.85
C ALA A 572 -20.32 -2.57 10.19
N LEU A 573 -21.13 -2.39 9.14
CA LEU A 573 -21.67 -3.48 8.33
C LEU A 573 -20.59 -4.33 7.70
N MET A 574 -19.60 -3.69 7.05
CA MET A 574 -18.50 -4.42 6.42
C MET A 574 -17.70 -5.27 7.43
N ILE A 575 -17.42 -4.72 8.64
CA ILE A 575 -16.74 -5.49 9.70
C ILE A 575 -17.59 -6.70 10.12
N ALA A 576 -18.90 -6.51 10.33
CA ALA A 576 -19.79 -7.59 10.73
C ALA A 576 -19.91 -8.66 9.63
N PHE A 577 -20.12 -8.28 8.38
CA PHE A 577 -20.19 -9.21 7.26
C PHE A 577 -18.87 -9.93 7.00
N ASN A 578 -17.71 -9.28 7.18
CA ASN A 578 -16.43 -9.98 7.09
C ASN A 578 -16.32 -11.08 8.15
N THR A 579 -16.83 -10.84 9.37
CA THR A 579 -16.90 -11.84 10.44
C THR A 579 -17.87 -12.98 10.07
N ILE A 580 -19.05 -12.67 9.49
CA ILE A 580 -20.00 -13.69 9.01
C ILE A 580 -19.35 -14.58 7.95
N VAL A 581 -18.66 -13.99 6.96
CA VAL A 581 -17.96 -14.76 5.91
C VAL A 581 -16.90 -15.67 6.52
N TYR A 582 -16.10 -15.18 7.46
CA TYR A 582 -15.12 -16.00 8.17
C TYR A 582 -15.78 -17.19 8.89
N LEU A 583 -16.82 -16.93 9.68
CA LEU A 583 -17.50 -17.95 10.46
C LEU A 583 -18.24 -18.98 9.58
N ARG A 584 -18.80 -18.55 8.44
CA ARG A 584 -19.43 -19.46 7.48
C ARG A 584 -18.39 -20.29 6.72
N ASP A 585 -17.39 -19.63 6.10
CA ASP A 585 -16.52 -20.27 5.11
C ASP A 585 -15.39 -21.08 5.73
N GLN A 586 -14.88 -20.65 6.91
CA GLN A 586 -13.72 -21.28 7.56
C GLN A 586 -14.08 -22.04 8.83
N VAL A 587 -15.19 -21.72 9.50
CA VAL A 587 -15.61 -22.40 10.74
C VAL A 587 -16.80 -23.34 10.51
N GLY A 588 -17.65 -23.04 9.51
CA GLY A 588 -18.77 -23.89 9.10
C GLY A 588 -20.12 -23.54 9.75
N HIS A 589 -20.28 -22.30 10.25
CA HIS A 589 -21.61 -21.84 10.73
C HIS A 589 -22.56 -21.60 9.56
N LYS A 590 -23.84 -21.87 9.77
CA LYS A 590 -24.90 -21.63 8.76
C LYS A 590 -25.29 -20.16 8.75
N TYR A 591 -25.41 -19.58 7.56
CA TYR A 591 -25.90 -18.22 7.34
C TYR A 591 -27.30 -18.29 6.68
N ASP A 592 -28.22 -17.47 7.19
CA ASP A 592 -29.58 -17.33 6.68
C ASP A 592 -29.76 -15.90 6.11
N PRO A 593 -29.84 -15.73 4.79
CA PRO A 593 -29.98 -14.41 4.17
C PRO A 593 -31.32 -13.73 4.50
N GLU A 594 -32.37 -14.48 4.81
CA GLU A 594 -33.70 -13.93 5.10
C GLU A 594 -33.74 -13.15 6.42
N LYS A 595 -32.78 -13.39 7.31
CA LYS A 595 -32.66 -12.67 8.60
C LYS A 595 -31.95 -11.33 8.48
N VAL A 596 -31.50 -10.95 7.28
CA VAL A 596 -30.76 -9.70 7.04
C VAL A 596 -31.65 -8.69 6.33
N LYS A 597 -31.90 -7.55 7.00
CA LYS A 597 -32.63 -6.40 6.46
C LYS A 597 -31.64 -5.30 6.08
N LEU A 598 -31.25 -5.25 4.81
CA LEU A 598 -30.27 -4.28 4.36
C LEU A 598 -30.85 -2.88 4.17
N LYS A 599 -30.15 -1.88 4.71
CA LYS A 599 -30.34 -0.45 4.40
C LYS A 599 -29.52 -0.01 3.17
N PHE A 600 -28.54 -0.81 2.76
CA PHE A 600 -27.58 -0.48 1.68
C PHE A 600 -27.71 -1.54 0.57
N ASN A 601 -28.05 -1.10 -0.63
CA ASN A 601 -28.30 -1.96 -1.81
C ASN A 601 -27.24 -1.81 -2.91
N LYS A 602 -26.09 -1.22 -2.61
CA LYS A 602 -24.97 -1.01 -3.54
C LYS A 602 -23.63 -1.00 -2.80
N GLY A 603 -22.53 -0.99 -3.55
CA GLY A 603 -21.18 -0.96 -3.00
C GLY A 603 -20.70 -2.30 -2.45
N GLU A 604 -19.68 -2.28 -1.61
CA GLU A 604 -18.97 -3.48 -1.14
C GLU A 604 -19.82 -4.29 -0.13
N VAL A 605 -20.67 -3.62 0.68
CA VAL A 605 -21.62 -4.30 1.58
C VAL A 605 -22.59 -5.16 0.77
N TYR A 606 -23.17 -4.58 -0.29
CA TYR A 606 -24.12 -5.31 -1.13
C TYR A 606 -23.50 -6.52 -1.83
N ARG A 607 -22.28 -6.36 -2.38
CA ARG A 607 -21.52 -7.48 -2.97
C ARG A 607 -21.27 -8.61 -1.96
N ARG A 608 -20.97 -8.24 -0.71
CA ARG A 608 -20.77 -9.23 0.36
C ARG A 608 -22.04 -10.02 0.65
N VAL A 609 -23.18 -9.34 0.64
CA VAL A 609 -24.48 -10.00 0.82
C VAL A 609 -24.82 -10.91 -0.36
N GLN A 610 -24.59 -10.48 -1.59
CA GLN A 610 -24.75 -11.32 -2.77
C GLN A 610 -23.91 -12.60 -2.67
N TYR A 611 -22.65 -12.46 -2.26
CA TYR A 611 -21.78 -13.63 -2.02
C TYR A 611 -22.35 -14.57 -0.96
N LEU A 612 -22.83 -14.04 0.15
CA LEU A 612 -23.39 -14.84 1.24
C LEU A 612 -24.71 -15.52 0.84
N ALA A 613 -25.49 -14.90 -0.04
CA ALA A 613 -26.75 -15.44 -0.56
C ALA A 613 -26.54 -16.37 -1.78
N GLY A 614 -25.31 -16.46 -2.33
CA GLY A 614 -25.06 -17.21 -3.56
C GLY A 614 -25.69 -16.59 -4.81
N THR A 615 -26.02 -15.29 -4.75
CA THR A 615 -26.64 -14.52 -5.84
C THR A 615 -25.65 -13.58 -6.52
N GLU A 616 -24.34 -13.76 -6.34
CA GLU A 616 -23.35 -13.02 -7.11
C GLU A 616 -23.62 -13.19 -8.61
N PRO A 617 -23.57 -12.08 -9.39
CA PRO A 617 -23.61 -12.24 -10.84
C PRO A 617 -22.52 -13.25 -11.21
N ASN A 618 -22.92 -14.27 -11.94
CA ASN A 618 -22.00 -15.32 -12.39
C ASN A 618 -20.89 -14.63 -13.18
N THR A 619 -19.75 -14.39 -12.55
CA THR A 619 -18.58 -13.74 -13.15
C THR A 619 -17.76 -14.74 -13.96
N ASN A 620 -18.39 -15.84 -14.38
CA ASN A 620 -17.90 -16.65 -15.47
C ASN A 620 -17.98 -15.77 -16.74
N TYR A 621 -16.98 -14.87 -16.85
CA TYR A 621 -16.75 -14.15 -18.08
C TYR A 621 -16.39 -15.12 -19.19
#